data_b1a8716fbca5fc349cdb41b070599f9a
#
_entry.id   b1a8716fbca5fc349cdb41b070599f9a
#
_cell.length_a   1.000
_cell.length_b   1.000
_cell.length_c   1.000
_cell.angle_alpha   90.00
_cell.angle_beta   90.00
_cell.angle_gamma   90.00
#
_symmetry.space_group_name_H-M   'P 1'
#
loop_
_entity.id
_entity.type
_entity.pdbx_description
1 polymer ?
#
loop_
_entity_poly.entity_id
_entity_poly.type
_entity_poly.pdbx_seq_one_letter_code
_entity_poly.pdbx_strand_id
1 'polypeptide(L)'
;MPKPRGKGMDMRVYVDTDHAGETVTRRSRSGFVIFLNGAPIYWSSKKQTSCETSSFGSELCAMKQATEYVKGFRYKVRMMRIPVEDPTLIFGNNQSVLTNTTMHEFMLKKKTQSIVYHFVREGCARDEWQTAYISTPENVDDILTTPLPSGGKRWKFVRILLHHLAPHGM
;
A
#
# COMPACT_ATOMS: atom_id res chain seq x y z
N MET A 1 -7.66 0.23 -26.02
CA MET A 1 -8.37 -0.32 -24.84
C MET A 1 -9.85 -0.41 -25.12
N PRO A 2 -10.57 -1.42 -24.57
CA PRO A 2 -12.01 -1.52 -24.74
C PRO A 2 -12.73 -0.34 -24.09
N LYS A 3 -13.87 0.10 -24.67
CA LYS A 3 -14.67 1.18 -24.08
C LYS A 3 -15.21 0.76 -22.71
N PRO A 4 -15.08 1.60 -21.67
CA PRO A 4 -15.59 1.28 -20.33
C PRO A 4 -17.13 1.18 -20.32
N ARG A 5 -17.64 0.34 -19.40
CA ARG A 5 -19.08 0.12 -19.17
C ARG A 5 -19.36 -0.04 -17.69
N GLY A 6 -20.49 0.44 -17.21
CA GLY A 6 -20.93 0.30 -15.83
C GLY A 6 -20.50 1.45 -14.93
N LYS A 7 -20.54 1.22 -13.60
CA LYS A 7 -20.12 2.19 -12.59
C LYS A 7 -18.61 2.16 -12.39
N GLY A 8 -18.04 3.31 -12.10
CA GLY A 8 -16.62 3.42 -11.71
C GLY A 8 -16.29 2.60 -10.46
N MET A 9 -15.05 2.21 -10.33
CA MET A 9 -14.54 1.47 -9.18
C MET A 9 -13.60 2.33 -8.35
N ASP A 10 -13.79 2.32 -7.03
CA ASP A 10 -12.90 2.90 -6.03
C ASP A 10 -11.88 1.85 -5.61
N MET A 11 -10.59 2.16 -5.79
CA MET A 11 -9.49 1.30 -5.37
C MET A 11 -8.66 2.00 -4.31
N ARG A 12 -8.51 1.34 -3.15
CA ARG A 12 -7.72 1.83 -2.02
C ARG A 12 -6.68 0.79 -1.63
N VAL A 13 -5.52 1.28 -1.22
CA VAL A 13 -4.41 0.41 -0.80
C VAL A 13 -3.86 0.94 0.51
N TYR A 14 -3.63 0.04 1.45
CA TYR A 14 -2.95 0.32 2.69
C TYR A 14 -1.59 -0.36 2.65
N VAL A 15 -0.55 0.38 2.99
CA VAL A 15 0.84 -0.08 2.94
C VAL A 15 1.50 0.16 4.28
N ASP A 16 2.28 -0.81 4.74
CA ASP A 16 3.04 -0.72 5.98
C ASP A 16 4.36 -1.49 5.87
N THR A 17 5.28 -1.21 6.78
CA THR A 17 6.56 -1.91 6.88
C THR A 17 6.98 -2.09 8.33
N ASP A 18 7.26 -3.31 8.74
CA ASP A 18 8.01 -3.58 9.96
C ASP A 18 9.51 -3.46 9.66
N HIS A 19 10.08 -2.27 9.98
CA HIS A 19 11.48 -1.97 9.70
C HIS A 19 12.42 -2.79 10.60
N ALA A 20 13.30 -3.59 9.97
CA ALA A 20 14.30 -4.42 10.64
C ALA A 20 13.73 -5.34 11.75
N GLY A 21 12.43 -5.72 11.64
CA GLY A 21 11.72 -6.50 12.66
C GLY A 21 12.23 -7.94 12.79
N GLU A 22 12.89 -8.47 11.78
CA GLU A 22 13.51 -9.80 11.93
C GLU A 22 14.81 -9.73 12.73
N THR A 23 14.85 -10.45 13.83
CA THR A 23 15.95 -10.38 14.80
C THR A 23 17.28 -10.92 14.28
N VAL A 24 17.26 -11.91 13.38
CA VAL A 24 18.46 -12.59 12.86
C VAL A 24 19.06 -11.84 11.68
N THR A 25 18.26 -11.59 10.63
CA THR A 25 18.76 -10.98 9.38
C THR A 25 18.56 -9.48 9.32
N ARG A 26 17.82 -8.90 10.27
CA ARG A 26 17.46 -7.48 10.33
C ARG A 26 16.76 -6.99 9.05
N ARG A 27 16.13 -7.89 8.32
CA ARG A 27 15.32 -7.55 7.15
C ARG A 27 13.96 -7.04 7.56
N SER A 28 13.49 -6.06 6.83
CA SER A 28 12.14 -5.52 6.98
C SER A 28 11.10 -6.44 6.35
N ARG A 29 9.88 -6.35 6.81
CA ARG A 29 8.71 -7.00 6.22
C ARG A 29 7.83 -5.94 5.60
N SER A 30 7.52 -6.07 4.31
CA SER A 30 6.54 -5.24 3.63
C SER A 30 5.18 -5.91 3.66
N GLY A 31 4.15 -5.15 3.97
CA GLY A 31 2.76 -5.52 3.85
C GLY A 31 1.99 -4.54 2.98
N PHE A 32 0.97 -5.03 2.31
CA PHE A 32 -0.06 -4.18 1.71
C PHE A 32 -1.35 -4.96 1.46
N VAL A 33 -2.46 -4.25 1.52
CA VAL A 33 -3.80 -4.77 1.21
C VAL A 33 -4.50 -3.86 0.22
N ILE A 34 -5.10 -4.45 -0.82
CA ILE A 34 -5.84 -3.75 -1.87
C ILE A 34 -7.33 -3.99 -1.67
N PHE A 35 -8.08 -2.90 -1.55
CA PHE A 35 -9.54 -2.89 -1.52
C PHE A 35 -10.09 -2.41 -2.85
N LEU A 36 -11.18 -3.03 -3.28
CA LEU A 36 -11.97 -2.62 -4.42
C LEU A 36 -13.43 -2.45 -3.97
N ASN A 37 -13.96 -1.23 -4.06
CA ASN A 37 -15.31 -0.89 -3.56
C ASN A 37 -15.53 -1.33 -2.09
N GLY A 38 -14.50 -1.20 -1.24
CA GLY A 38 -14.57 -1.59 0.17
C GLY A 38 -14.33 -3.06 0.47
N ALA A 39 -14.22 -3.93 -0.53
CA ALA A 39 -13.89 -5.35 -0.34
C ALA A 39 -12.38 -5.59 -0.51
N PRO A 40 -11.70 -6.31 0.40
CA PRO A 40 -10.31 -6.69 0.22
C PRO A 40 -10.20 -7.74 -0.90
N ILE A 41 -9.43 -7.42 -1.95
CA ILE A 41 -9.28 -8.30 -3.12
C ILE A 41 -7.89 -8.94 -3.22
N TYR A 42 -6.90 -8.33 -2.56
CA TYR A 42 -5.54 -8.83 -2.56
C TYR A 42 -4.78 -8.33 -1.33
N TRP A 43 -3.92 -9.16 -0.79
CA TRP A 43 -3.00 -8.82 0.30
C TRP A 43 -1.66 -9.51 0.12
N SER A 44 -0.63 -8.93 0.68
CA SER A 44 0.72 -9.48 0.67
C SER A 44 1.43 -9.15 1.97
N SER A 45 2.16 -10.11 2.51
CA SER A 45 3.07 -9.93 3.63
C SER A 45 4.36 -10.67 3.28
N LYS A 46 5.42 -9.95 2.94
CA LYS A 46 6.68 -10.53 2.48
C LYS A 46 7.88 -9.89 3.13
N LYS A 47 8.87 -10.71 3.46
CA LYS A 47 10.20 -10.24 3.86
C LYS A 47 10.87 -9.56 2.66
N GLN A 48 11.46 -8.39 2.88
CA GLN A 48 12.25 -7.69 1.86
C GLN A 48 13.53 -8.47 1.53
N THR A 49 13.91 -8.47 0.27
CA THR A 49 15.13 -9.14 -0.20
C THR A 49 16.38 -8.35 0.14
N SER A 50 16.27 -7.01 0.19
CA SER A 50 17.33 -6.09 0.59
C SER A 50 17.21 -5.75 2.08
N CYS A 51 18.33 -5.40 2.69
CA CYS A 51 18.37 -4.84 4.03
C CYS A 51 18.49 -3.31 3.91
N GLU A 52 17.40 -2.61 4.19
CA GLU A 52 17.39 -1.15 4.18
C GLU A 52 17.88 -0.59 5.52
N THR A 53 18.75 0.42 5.44
CA THR A 53 19.38 1.02 6.62
C THR A 53 18.51 2.10 7.28
N SER A 54 17.34 2.41 6.71
CA SER A 54 16.43 3.43 7.23
C SER A 54 14.98 3.00 7.05
N SER A 55 14.11 3.44 7.94
CA SER A 55 12.66 3.24 7.82
C SER A 55 12.13 3.82 6.51
N PHE A 56 12.63 5.00 6.09
CA PHE A 56 12.31 5.59 4.80
C PHE A 56 12.56 4.62 3.62
N GLY A 57 13.73 3.96 3.57
CA GLY A 57 14.06 3.03 2.50
C GLY A 57 13.15 1.81 2.48
N SER A 58 12.85 1.22 3.64
CA SER A 58 11.97 0.06 3.74
C SER A 58 10.51 0.40 3.36
N GLU A 59 10.02 1.55 3.81
CA GLU A 59 8.70 2.06 3.44
C GLU A 59 8.58 2.35 1.94
N LEU A 60 9.60 2.98 1.36
CA LEU A 60 9.65 3.24 -0.07
C LEU A 60 9.64 1.94 -0.89
N CYS A 61 10.33 0.89 -0.43
CA CYS A 61 10.30 -0.44 -1.04
C CYS A 61 8.90 -1.07 -0.97
N ALA A 62 8.21 -0.97 0.16
CA ALA A 62 6.84 -1.46 0.30
C ALA A 62 5.88 -0.70 -0.61
N MET A 63 5.99 0.63 -0.66
CA MET A 63 5.20 1.49 -1.54
C MET A 63 5.40 1.09 -3.02
N LYS A 64 6.64 0.88 -3.45
CA LYS A 64 6.93 0.42 -4.82
C LYS A 64 6.28 -0.92 -5.13
N GLN A 65 6.37 -1.89 -4.23
CA GLN A 65 5.71 -3.20 -4.42
C GLN A 65 4.19 -3.03 -4.58
N ALA A 66 3.57 -2.25 -3.71
CA ALA A 66 2.14 -1.98 -3.79
C ALA A 66 1.75 -1.31 -5.11
N THR A 67 2.50 -0.29 -5.56
CA THR A 67 2.23 0.43 -6.82
C THR A 67 2.41 -0.44 -8.06
N GLU A 68 3.33 -1.40 -8.06
CA GLU A 68 3.47 -2.39 -9.14
C GLU A 68 2.22 -3.26 -9.27
N TYR A 69 1.68 -3.73 -8.14
CA TYR A 69 0.42 -4.48 -8.12
C TYR A 69 -0.77 -3.62 -8.55
N VAL A 70 -0.88 -2.40 -8.04
CA VAL A 70 -1.93 -1.43 -8.45
C VAL A 70 -1.93 -1.25 -9.96
N LYS A 71 -0.76 -1.00 -10.56
CA LYS A 71 -0.63 -0.83 -12.01
C LYS A 71 -1.15 -2.05 -12.77
N GLY A 72 -0.79 -3.25 -12.33
CA GLY A 72 -1.27 -4.50 -12.90
C GLY A 72 -2.78 -4.69 -12.75
N PHE A 73 -3.35 -4.39 -11.58
CA PHE A 73 -4.79 -4.47 -11.33
C PHE A 73 -5.58 -3.46 -12.15
N ARG A 74 -5.17 -2.20 -12.17
CA ARG A 74 -5.80 -1.17 -13.00
C ARG A 74 -5.84 -1.57 -14.47
N TYR A 75 -4.76 -2.14 -14.98
CA TYR A 75 -4.72 -2.67 -16.35
C TYR A 75 -5.76 -3.78 -16.56
N LYS A 76 -5.80 -4.79 -15.68
CA LYS A 76 -6.75 -5.91 -15.76
C LYS A 76 -8.20 -5.44 -15.71
N VAL A 77 -8.51 -4.55 -14.78
CA VAL A 77 -9.86 -4.00 -14.60
C VAL A 77 -10.30 -3.21 -15.85
N ARG A 78 -9.41 -2.41 -16.44
CA ARG A 78 -9.67 -1.72 -17.72
C ARG A 78 -9.90 -2.71 -18.87
N MET A 79 -9.16 -3.82 -18.91
CA MET A 79 -9.37 -4.87 -19.91
C MET A 79 -10.73 -5.57 -19.74
N MET A 80 -11.27 -5.63 -18.54
CA MET A 80 -12.63 -6.10 -18.24
C MET A 80 -13.71 -5.06 -18.58
N ARG A 81 -13.35 -3.91 -19.15
CA ARG A 81 -14.22 -2.76 -19.47
C ARG A 81 -14.81 -2.05 -18.25
N ILE A 82 -14.23 -2.24 -17.08
CA ILE A 82 -14.68 -1.55 -15.87
C ILE A 82 -14.03 -0.16 -15.84
N PRO A 83 -14.80 0.92 -15.61
CA PRO A 83 -14.25 2.25 -15.50
C PRO A 83 -13.31 2.37 -14.28
N VAL A 84 -12.07 2.82 -14.51
CA VAL A 84 -11.10 3.16 -13.47
C VAL A 84 -10.62 4.56 -13.81
N GLU A 85 -11.46 5.54 -13.52
CA GLU A 85 -11.24 6.94 -13.86
C GLU A 85 -10.44 7.65 -12.77
N ASP A 86 -10.83 7.42 -11.52
CA ASP A 86 -10.15 8.02 -10.37
C ASP A 86 -8.80 7.37 -10.08
N PRO A 87 -7.82 8.16 -9.57
CA PRO A 87 -6.56 7.61 -9.09
C PRO A 87 -6.79 6.67 -7.90
N THR A 88 -5.98 5.62 -7.81
CA THR A 88 -5.98 4.74 -6.64
C THR A 88 -5.41 5.46 -5.43
N LEU A 89 -6.11 5.48 -4.31
CA LEU A 89 -5.59 6.04 -3.06
C LEU A 89 -4.68 5.03 -2.37
N ILE A 90 -3.43 5.44 -2.10
CA ILE A 90 -2.44 4.63 -1.40
C ILE A 90 -2.12 5.27 -0.06
N PHE A 91 -2.51 4.61 1.01
CA PHE A 91 -2.32 5.07 2.38
C PHE A 91 -1.06 4.47 2.98
N GLY A 92 -0.20 5.32 3.54
CA GLY A 92 0.99 4.93 4.29
C GLY A 92 1.14 5.76 5.56
N ASN A 93 1.88 5.25 6.53
CA ASN A 93 2.09 5.89 7.84
C ASN A 93 3.41 6.67 7.93
N ASN A 94 4.24 6.69 6.88
CA ASN A 94 5.50 7.44 6.85
C ASN A 94 5.36 8.73 6.05
N GLN A 95 5.19 9.83 6.77
CA GLN A 95 4.97 11.15 6.18
C GLN A 95 6.15 11.61 5.29
N SER A 96 7.38 11.22 5.64
CA SER A 96 8.56 11.56 4.82
C SER A 96 8.51 10.91 3.44
N VAL A 97 8.08 9.65 3.34
CA VAL A 97 7.90 8.97 2.05
C VAL A 97 6.82 9.66 1.23
N LEU A 98 5.68 9.97 1.86
CA LEU A 98 4.55 10.59 1.19
C LEU A 98 4.89 12.00 0.68
N THR A 99 5.47 12.83 1.53
CA THR A 99 5.88 14.19 1.15
C THR A 99 6.88 14.16 0.00
N ASN A 100 7.86 13.28 0.07
CA ASN A 100 8.89 13.18 -0.96
C ASN A 100 8.34 12.65 -2.29
N THR A 101 7.37 11.76 -2.29
CA THR A 101 6.75 11.26 -3.53
C THR A 101 5.88 12.29 -4.24
N THR A 102 5.45 13.33 -3.53
CA THR A 102 4.64 14.43 -4.08
C THR A 102 5.46 15.68 -4.46
N MET A 103 6.63 15.91 -3.83
CA MET A 103 7.46 17.08 -4.10
C MET A 103 8.34 16.94 -5.34
N HIS A 104 8.55 18.06 -6.07
CA HIS A 104 9.29 18.10 -7.34
C HIS A 104 10.82 18.08 -7.21
N GLU A 105 11.38 18.41 -6.04
CA GLU A 105 12.79 18.63 -5.84
C GLU A 105 13.36 17.85 -4.64
N PHE A 106 13.60 16.56 -4.81
CA PHE A 106 14.32 15.81 -3.79
C PHE A 106 15.44 14.96 -4.41
N MET A 107 16.67 15.20 -4.00
CA MET A 107 17.84 14.40 -4.40
C MET A 107 18.06 13.27 -3.41
N LEU A 108 17.74 12.04 -3.79
CA LEU A 108 18.04 10.85 -3.01
C LEU A 108 19.52 10.48 -3.15
N LYS A 109 20.20 10.30 -2.03
CA LYS A 109 21.63 9.96 -1.98
C LYS A 109 21.95 8.56 -2.51
N LYS A 110 21.00 7.62 -2.49
CA LYS A 110 21.18 6.24 -2.98
C LYS A 110 20.53 6.05 -4.35
N LYS A 111 21.30 5.62 -5.33
CA LYS A 111 20.83 5.39 -6.71
C LYS A 111 19.62 4.42 -6.78
N THR A 112 19.65 3.33 -6.02
CA THR A 112 18.53 2.36 -5.95
C THR A 112 17.24 2.98 -5.43
N GLN A 113 17.31 3.80 -4.40
CA GLN A 113 16.16 4.53 -3.86
C GLN A 113 15.64 5.57 -4.85
N SER A 114 16.54 6.19 -5.63
CA SER A 114 16.16 7.15 -6.68
C SER A 114 15.28 6.50 -7.75
N ILE A 115 15.64 5.31 -8.24
CA ILE A 115 14.84 4.59 -9.25
C ILE A 115 13.46 4.26 -8.71
N VAL A 116 13.39 3.73 -7.50
CA VAL A 116 12.11 3.38 -6.83
C VAL A 116 11.25 4.62 -6.62
N TYR A 117 11.85 5.69 -6.17
CA TYR A 117 11.20 6.97 -5.98
C TYR A 117 10.59 7.52 -7.27
N HIS A 118 11.37 7.54 -8.36
CA HIS A 118 10.89 8.02 -9.66
C HIS A 118 9.73 7.17 -10.19
N PHE A 119 9.76 5.86 -9.96
CA PHE A 119 8.66 4.98 -10.36
C PHE A 119 7.35 5.33 -9.64
N VAL A 120 7.39 5.50 -8.32
CA VAL A 120 6.21 5.87 -7.54
C VAL A 120 5.67 7.24 -7.95
N ARG A 121 6.58 8.20 -8.11
CA ARG A 121 6.26 9.58 -8.51
C ARG A 121 5.68 9.67 -9.93
N GLU A 122 6.19 8.90 -10.87
CA GLU A 122 5.67 8.87 -12.24
C GLU A 122 4.18 8.48 -12.27
N GLY A 123 3.77 7.52 -11.46
CA GLY A 123 2.37 7.14 -11.36
C GLY A 123 1.49 8.20 -10.70
N CYS A 124 2.02 8.94 -9.71
CA CYS A 124 1.32 10.10 -9.16
C CYS A 124 1.14 11.20 -10.23
N ALA A 125 2.19 11.49 -11.03
CA ALA A 125 2.14 12.49 -12.09
C ALA A 125 1.22 12.11 -13.25
N ARG A 126 0.91 10.82 -13.40
CA ARG A 126 -0.03 10.30 -14.41
C ARG A 126 -1.44 10.07 -13.88
N ASP A 127 -1.74 10.49 -12.66
CA ASP A 127 -3.02 10.24 -11.97
C ASP A 127 -3.39 8.74 -11.91
N GLU A 128 -2.40 7.85 -11.91
CA GLU A 128 -2.66 6.43 -11.70
C GLU A 128 -2.91 6.11 -10.22
N TRP A 129 -2.22 6.81 -9.32
CA TRP A 129 -2.44 6.77 -7.87
C TRP A 129 -2.09 8.10 -7.21
N GLN A 130 -2.63 8.28 -6.01
CA GLN A 130 -2.29 9.37 -5.09
C GLN A 130 -1.91 8.78 -3.75
N THR A 131 -0.86 9.32 -3.14
CA THR A 131 -0.42 8.91 -1.81
C THR A 131 -1.04 9.79 -0.74
N ALA A 132 -1.52 9.18 0.34
CA ALA A 132 -2.12 9.87 1.47
C ALA A 132 -1.59 9.32 2.79
N TYR A 133 -1.52 10.18 3.80
CA TYR A 133 -1.11 9.79 5.15
C TYR A 133 -2.26 9.10 5.88
N ILE A 134 -1.92 8.03 6.60
CA ILE A 134 -2.79 7.41 7.59
C ILE A 134 -2.02 7.17 8.88
N SER A 135 -2.68 7.37 10.01
CA SER A 135 -2.07 7.09 11.31
C SER A 135 -1.88 5.58 11.52
N THR A 136 -0.80 5.18 12.19
CA THR A 136 -0.51 3.75 12.47
C THR A 136 -1.67 3.00 13.13
N PRO A 137 -2.44 3.58 14.11
CA PRO A 137 -3.60 2.91 14.67
C PRO A 137 -4.76 2.67 13.70
N GLU A 138 -4.76 3.34 12.56
CA GLU A 138 -5.80 3.23 11.52
C GLU A 138 -5.35 2.44 10.31
N ASN A 139 -4.04 2.21 10.16
CA ASN A 139 -3.49 1.46 9.06
C ASN A 139 -3.81 -0.04 9.21
N VAL A 140 -4.74 -0.52 8.39
CA VAL A 140 -5.20 -1.92 8.42
C VAL A 140 -4.08 -2.90 8.09
N ASP A 141 -3.08 -2.47 7.35
CA ASP A 141 -1.96 -3.32 6.93
C ASP A 141 -0.99 -3.66 8.08
N ASP A 142 -1.04 -2.98 9.19
CA ASP A 142 -0.25 -3.29 10.39
C ASP A 142 -0.45 -4.74 10.89
N ILE A 143 -1.61 -5.35 10.62
CA ILE A 143 -1.85 -6.78 10.92
C ILE A 143 -1.02 -7.73 10.05
N LEU A 144 -0.55 -7.27 8.89
CA LEU A 144 0.24 -8.07 7.94
C LEU A 144 1.75 -7.92 8.14
N THR A 145 2.17 -6.89 8.83
CA THR A 145 3.59 -6.57 9.07
C THR A 145 4.03 -6.90 10.48
N THR A 146 3.20 -6.63 11.48
CA THR A 146 3.51 -6.77 12.90
C THR A 146 2.59 -7.79 13.58
N PRO A 147 3.11 -8.72 14.40
CA PRO A 147 2.29 -9.59 15.23
C PRO A 147 1.49 -8.76 16.25
N LEU A 148 0.19 -8.59 16.02
CA LEU A 148 -0.67 -7.87 16.94
C LEU A 148 -1.12 -8.78 18.09
N PRO A 149 -0.95 -8.36 19.35
CA PRO A 149 -1.53 -9.07 20.48
C PRO A 149 -3.06 -9.10 20.40
N SER A 150 -3.68 -10.05 21.08
CA SER A 150 -5.13 -10.08 21.24
C SER A 150 -5.61 -8.78 21.90
N GLY A 151 -6.58 -8.10 21.30
CA GLY A 151 -7.09 -6.83 21.81
C GLY A 151 -7.90 -6.03 20.81
N GLY A 152 -8.36 -4.86 21.20
CA GLY A 152 -9.24 -4.02 20.41
C GLY A 152 -8.72 -3.65 19.02
N LYS A 153 -7.42 -3.35 18.90
CA LYS A 153 -6.78 -3.00 17.62
C LYS A 153 -6.86 -4.17 16.63
N ARG A 154 -6.49 -5.37 17.06
CA ARG A 154 -6.59 -6.58 16.24
C ARG A 154 -8.02 -6.84 15.77
N TRP A 155 -8.99 -6.78 16.68
CA TRP A 155 -10.39 -6.98 16.37
C TRP A 155 -10.95 -5.92 15.41
N LYS A 156 -10.53 -4.66 15.55
CA LYS A 156 -10.88 -3.59 14.61
C LYS A 156 -10.45 -3.96 13.18
N PHE A 157 -9.22 -4.40 12.99
CA PHE A 157 -8.70 -4.76 11.67
C PHE A 157 -9.34 -6.04 11.11
N VAL A 158 -9.54 -7.05 11.95
CA VAL A 158 -10.26 -8.27 11.54
C VAL A 158 -11.67 -7.95 11.05
N ARG A 159 -12.38 -7.04 11.71
CA ARG A 159 -13.71 -6.60 11.27
C ARG A 159 -13.69 -5.86 9.93
N ILE A 160 -12.68 -5.05 9.67
CA ILE A 160 -12.53 -4.36 8.40
C ILE A 160 -12.24 -5.36 7.25
N LEU A 161 -11.37 -6.34 7.50
CA LEU A 161 -10.98 -7.34 6.50
C LEU A 161 -12.05 -8.41 6.28
N LEU A 162 -12.76 -8.80 7.32
CA LEU A 162 -13.70 -9.92 7.34
C LEU A 162 -15.10 -9.48 7.81
N HIS A 163 -15.52 -8.26 7.47
CA HIS A 163 -16.76 -7.65 7.98
C HIS A 163 -18.01 -8.50 7.79
N HIS A 164 -18.08 -9.29 6.71
CA HIS A 164 -19.19 -10.18 6.41
C HIS A 164 -19.15 -11.51 7.20
N LEU A 165 -18.03 -11.83 7.84
CA LEU A 165 -17.87 -12.98 8.71
C LEU A 165 -17.99 -12.62 10.19
N ALA A 166 -18.02 -11.33 10.52
CA ALA A 166 -18.27 -10.89 11.89
C ALA A 166 -19.72 -11.20 12.25
N PRO A 167 -19.99 -11.95 13.35
CA PRO A 167 -21.35 -12.19 13.79
C PRO A 167 -22.03 -10.83 14.04
N HIS A 168 -23.22 -10.65 13.47
CA HIS A 168 -24.06 -9.51 13.75
C HIS A 168 -24.45 -9.57 15.22
N GLY A 169 -23.83 -8.73 16.06
CA GLY A 169 -24.19 -8.56 17.46
C GLY A 169 -23.21 -9.21 18.45
N MET A 170 -22.09 -8.61 18.65
CA MET A 170 -21.39 -8.49 19.94
C MET A 170 -20.84 -7.08 20.06
#